data_8b5cb0380986671fcbf975eef31ad71c
#
_entry.id   8b5cb0380986671fcbf975eef31ad71c
#
_cell.length_a   1.000
_cell.length_b   1.000
_cell.length_c   1.000
_cell.angle_alpha   90.00
_cell.angle_beta   90.00
_cell.angle_gamma   90.00
#
_symmetry.space_group_name_H-M   'P 1'
#
loop_
_entity.id
_entity.type
_entity.pdbx_description
1 polymer ?
#
loop_
_entity_poly.entity_id
_entity_poly.type
_entity_poly.pdbx_seq_one_letter_code
_entity_poly.pdbx_strand_id
1 'polypeptide(L)'
;GAVFKVPENHTLATAIHQFSAVDESAVTYTIVASGDDDSADFSISGAGELTFANAVKVYDGTAGASNAYTFTIRASDAEGNSSDLDVRIEMEDAIAPLITGVMTDELDVGGAPVVVDGVTQQVLKTEFTVAEGFGGVVADFGATDTSSVVFSLTNNSDVFTIDQDGGVRFAGGAPAFDADGTNDYTVTINATDAGGLNSTKDITVSVTDDVDPLIQAPVLVTEVDGSGATTFEGAVFKVPENHTLATA
;
A
#
# COMPACT_ATOMS: atom_id res chain seq x y z
N GLY A 1 35.55 -1.77 -17.15
CA GLY A 1 34.30 -1.91 -17.85
C GLY A 1 33.38 -0.70 -17.63
N ALA A 2 32.35 -0.59 -18.43
CA ALA A 2 31.32 0.44 -18.28
C ALA A 2 30.15 -0.10 -17.46
N VAL A 3 29.56 0.75 -16.58
CA VAL A 3 28.39 0.39 -15.77
C VAL A 3 27.26 1.34 -16.13
N PHE A 4 26.09 0.79 -16.46
CA PHE A 4 24.87 1.54 -16.75
C PHE A 4 23.77 1.10 -15.80
N LYS A 5 23.09 2.08 -15.21
CA LYS A 5 21.92 1.89 -14.37
C LYS A 5 20.67 2.07 -15.22
N VAL A 6 19.78 1.10 -15.19
CA VAL A 6 18.58 1.06 -16.02
C VAL A 6 17.38 0.84 -15.13
N PRO A 7 16.40 1.75 -15.12
CA PRO A 7 15.19 1.56 -14.34
C PRO A 7 14.32 0.44 -14.94
N GLU A 8 13.63 -0.32 -14.11
CA GLU A 8 12.78 -1.43 -14.55
C GLU A 8 11.59 -1.00 -15.42
N ASN A 9 11.18 0.26 -15.38
CA ASN A 9 10.17 0.82 -16.28
C ASN A 9 10.74 1.24 -17.66
N HIS A 10 11.99 0.88 -17.97
CA HIS A 10 12.59 1.09 -19.28
C HIS A 10 11.79 0.36 -20.37
N THR A 11 11.82 0.82 -21.61
CA THR A 11 11.08 0.20 -22.72
C THR A 11 12.01 -0.46 -23.75
N LEU A 12 11.54 -1.50 -24.44
CA LEU A 12 12.31 -2.14 -25.52
C LEU A 12 12.69 -1.20 -26.65
N ALA A 13 11.88 -0.17 -26.89
CA ALA A 13 12.10 0.79 -27.98
C ALA A 13 13.12 1.86 -27.63
N THR A 14 13.54 1.94 -26.37
CA THR A 14 14.48 2.97 -25.90
C THR A 14 15.89 2.37 -25.83
N ALA A 15 16.88 3.10 -26.35
CA ALA A 15 18.28 2.70 -26.19
C ALA A 15 18.70 2.80 -24.72
N ILE A 16 19.40 1.77 -24.23
CA ILE A 16 20.08 1.79 -22.93
C ILE A 16 21.25 2.77 -23.01
N HIS A 17 22.02 2.69 -24.10
CA HIS A 17 23.17 3.55 -24.35
C HIS A 17 23.53 3.59 -25.85
N GLN A 18 24.11 4.69 -26.27
CA GLN A 18 24.72 4.85 -27.59
C GLN A 18 26.25 4.86 -27.46
N PHE A 19 26.89 3.78 -27.89
CA PHE A 19 28.37 3.71 -27.95
C PHE A 19 28.94 4.46 -29.10
N SER A 20 30.14 5.01 -28.92
CA SER A 20 30.94 5.61 -29.95
C SER A 20 32.40 5.20 -29.85
N ALA A 21 33.06 5.00 -30.96
CA ALA A 21 34.51 4.78 -31.06
C ALA A 21 35.10 5.75 -32.08
N VAL A 22 36.36 6.06 -31.91
CA VAL A 22 37.11 6.93 -32.82
C VAL A 22 38.14 6.07 -33.55
N ASP A 23 38.04 6.08 -34.88
CA ASP A 23 38.96 5.41 -35.78
C ASP A 23 39.07 6.21 -37.10
N GLU A 24 40.07 5.94 -37.91
CA GLU A 24 40.22 6.53 -39.25
C GLU A 24 39.27 5.90 -40.27
N SER A 25 38.76 4.70 -39.98
CA SER A 25 37.79 3.95 -40.79
C SER A 25 36.44 3.79 -40.10
N ALA A 26 35.46 3.29 -40.82
CA ALA A 26 34.12 3.05 -40.24
C ALA A 26 34.14 1.93 -39.22
N VAL A 27 33.59 2.21 -38.00
CA VAL A 27 33.51 1.26 -36.91
C VAL A 27 32.11 0.63 -36.85
N THR A 28 32.09 -0.67 -36.61
CA THR A 28 30.86 -1.44 -36.34
C THR A 28 30.92 -2.10 -34.98
N TYR A 29 29.74 -2.29 -34.36
CA TYR A 29 29.63 -2.85 -33.02
C TYR A 29 28.93 -4.21 -33.04
N THR A 30 29.42 -5.13 -32.20
CA THR A 30 28.81 -6.44 -31.96
C THR A 30 28.89 -6.79 -30.48
N ILE A 31 27.96 -7.66 -29.99
CA ILE A 31 28.09 -8.31 -28.69
C ILE A 31 28.91 -9.57 -28.87
N VAL A 32 29.95 -9.75 -28.07
CA VAL A 32 30.77 -10.98 -28.05
C VAL A 32 30.02 -12.00 -27.21
N ALA A 33 29.45 -13.04 -27.85
CA ALA A 33 28.77 -14.10 -27.14
C ALA A 33 29.79 -14.97 -26.39
N SER A 34 29.63 -15.12 -25.11
CA SER A 34 30.29 -16.11 -24.29
C SER A 34 29.21 -17.00 -23.65
N GLY A 35 29.48 -18.29 -23.47
CA GLY A 35 28.45 -19.24 -23.04
C GLY A 35 27.94 -19.05 -21.61
N ASP A 36 28.57 -18.21 -20.83
CA ASP A 36 28.34 -18.02 -19.40
C ASP A 36 28.00 -16.55 -19.04
N ASP A 37 27.63 -15.72 -20.02
CA ASP A 37 27.27 -14.31 -19.82
C ASP A 37 25.81 -14.00 -20.20
N ASP A 38 25.39 -12.77 -19.96
CA ASP A 38 24.03 -12.30 -20.23
C ASP A 38 23.87 -11.73 -21.65
N SER A 39 24.81 -12.01 -22.57
CA SER A 39 24.86 -11.42 -23.92
C SER A 39 23.59 -11.63 -24.75
N ALA A 40 22.89 -12.76 -24.55
CA ALA A 40 21.65 -13.09 -25.27
C ALA A 40 20.45 -12.20 -24.89
N ASP A 41 20.53 -11.50 -23.75
CA ASP A 41 19.48 -10.60 -23.26
C ASP A 41 19.54 -9.20 -23.91
N PHE A 42 20.62 -8.91 -24.62
CA PHE A 42 20.90 -7.60 -25.21
C PHE A 42 21.13 -7.66 -26.71
N SER A 43 20.91 -6.54 -27.36
CA SER A 43 21.18 -6.33 -28.78
C SER A 43 21.95 -5.02 -28.99
N ILE A 44 22.89 -5.01 -29.90
CA ILE A 44 23.56 -3.79 -30.30
C ILE A 44 23.44 -3.62 -31.81
N SER A 45 23.12 -2.42 -32.27
CA SER A 45 23.15 -2.11 -33.69
C SER A 45 24.60 -1.91 -34.19
N GLY A 46 24.84 -2.06 -35.51
CA GLY A 46 26.14 -1.76 -36.09
C GLY A 46 26.61 -0.31 -35.85
N ALA A 47 25.67 0.59 -35.52
CA ALA A 47 25.97 1.98 -35.17
C ALA A 47 26.25 2.18 -33.66
N GLY A 48 26.17 1.13 -32.84
CA GLY A 48 26.49 1.18 -31.40
C GLY A 48 25.34 1.46 -30.49
N GLU A 49 24.07 1.36 -30.94
CA GLU A 49 22.88 1.51 -30.09
C GLU A 49 22.59 0.21 -29.37
N LEU A 50 22.70 0.23 -28.03
CA LEU A 50 22.45 -0.91 -27.15
C LEU A 50 20.99 -0.88 -26.67
N THR A 51 20.29 -2.01 -26.79
CA THR A 51 18.90 -2.21 -26.34
C THR A 51 18.75 -3.57 -25.69
N PHE A 52 17.62 -3.82 -24.99
CA PHE A 52 17.21 -5.19 -24.67
C PHE A 52 16.82 -5.95 -25.93
N ALA A 53 17.15 -7.25 -26.00
CA ALA A 53 16.90 -8.06 -27.21
C ALA A 53 15.44 -8.51 -27.36
N ASN A 54 14.84 -9.07 -26.29
CA ASN A 54 13.54 -9.73 -26.35
C ASN A 54 12.55 -9.25 -25.29
N ALA A 55 13.02 -8.88 -24.10
CA ALA A 55 12.22 -8.40 -22.99
C ALA A 55 13.04 -7.42 -22.16
N VAL A 56 12.39 -6.41 -21.63
CA VAL A 56 13.00 -5.57 -20.59
C VAL A 56 13.19 -6.41 -19.34
N LYS A 57 14.33 -6.26 -18.69
CA LYS A 57 14.58 -6.88 -17.39
C LYS A 57 13.88 -6.07 -16.30
N VAL A 58 13.31 -6.75 -15.35
CA VAL A 58 12.69 -6.15 -14.17
C VAL A 58 13.63 -6.25 -12.98
N TYR A 59 13.50 -5.32 -12.06
CA TYR A 59 14.21 -5.39 -10.80
C TYR A 59 13.63 -6.54 -9.95
N ASP A 60 14.50 -7.37 -9.37
CA ASP A 60 14.10 -8.44 -8.45
C ASP A 60 14.50 -8.04 -7.02
N GLY A 61 13.54 -7.61 -6.22
CA GLY A 61 13.74 -7.20 -4.83
C GLY A 61 13.96 -8.37 -3.85
N THR A 62 14.01 -9.61 -4.35
CA THR A 62 14.30 -10.78 -3.50
C THR A 62 15.71 -10.67 -2.91
N ALA A 63 15.84 -10.91 -1.60
CA ALA A 63 17.13 -10.85 -0.94
C ALA A 63 18.13 -11.84 -1.57
N GLY A 64 19.23 -11.30 -2.11
CA GLY A 64 20.28 -12.05 -2.79
C GLY A 64 20.06 -12.26 -4.30
N ALA A 65 18.99 -11.72 -4.89
CA ALA A 65 18.81 -11.70 -6.33
C ALA A 65 19.89 -10.86 -7.01
N SER A 66 20.30 -11.28 -8.20
CA SER A 66 21.22 -10.50 -9.03
C SER A 66 20.41 -9.62 -9.97
N ASN A 67 20.50 -8.29 -9.78
CA ASN A 67 19.95 -7.30 -10.69
C ASN A 67 21.01 -6.76 -11.66
N ALA A 68 22.10 -7.50 -11.85
CA ALA A 68 23.22 -7.12 -12.68
C ALA A 68 23.45 -8.13 -13.78
N TYR A 69 23.65 -7.61 -15.00
CA TYR A 69 23.89 -8.34 -16.23
C TYR A 69 25.24 -7.92 -16.80
N THR A 70 26.05 -8.88 -17.25
CA THR A 70 27.42 -8.61 -17.75
C THR A 70 27.65 -9.27 -19.10
N PHE A 71 28.29 -8.54 -20.01
CA PHE A 71 28.66 -9.01 -21.35
C PHE A 71 29.76 -8.10 -21.93
N THR A 72 30.30 -8.51 -23.05
CA THR A 72 31.36 -7.74 -23.73
C THR A 72 30.85 -7.20 -25.05
N ILE A 73 31.10 -5.92 -25.34
CA ILE A 73 30.89 -5.28 -26.64
C ILE A 73 32.25 -5.19 -27.37
N ARG A 74 32.24 -5.52 -28.66
CA ARG A 74 33.36 -5.37 -29.55
C ARG A 74 33.10 -4.27 -30.59
N ALA A 75 34.01 -3.34 -30.70
CA ALA A 75 34.10 -2.40 -31.79
C ALA A 75 35.15 -2.91 -32.81
N SER A 76 34.79 -2.95 -34.09
CA SER A 76 35.69 -3.43 -35.16
C SER A 76 35.70 -2.45 -36.32
N ASP A 77 36.87 -2.19 -36.87
CA ASP A 77 37.08 -1.40 -38.09
C ASP A 77 36.94 -2.24 -39.37
N ALA A 78 37.05 -1.61 -40.52
CA ALA A 78 36.97 -2.25 -41.82
C ALA A 78 38.23 -3.09 -42.13
N GLU A 79 39.34 -2.85 -41.49
CA GLU A 79 40.65 -3.52 -41.66
C GLU A 79 40.75 -4.77 -40.75
N GLY A 80 39.76 -4.99 -39.85
CA GLY A 80 39.70 -6.15 -38.98
C GLY A 80 40.35 -5.95 -37.60
N ASN A 81 40.81 -4.73 -37.28
CA ASN A 81 41.24 -4.43 -35.91
C ASN A 81 40.01 -4.31 -35.00
N SER A 82 40.16 -4.66 -33.74
CA SER A 82 39.04 -4.59 -32.79
C SER A 82 39.49 -4.27 -31.38
N SER A 83 38.56 -3.68 -30.61
CA SER A 83 38.75 -3.48 -29.20
C SER A 83 37.48 -3.92 -28.45
N ASP A 84 37.67 -4.47 -27.27
CA ASP A 84 36.61 -4.99 -26.44
C ASP A 84 36.36 -4.10 -25.21
N LEU A 85 35.09 -3.99 -24.83
CA LEU A 85 34.66 -3.28 -23.64
C LEU A 85 33.68 -4.16 -22.84
N ASP A 86 34.05 -4.47 -21.61
CA ASP A 86 33.13 -5.11 -20.68
C ASP A 86 32.04 -4.14 -20.23
N VAL A 87 30.82 -4.59 -20.30
CA VAL A 87 29.64 -3.83 -19.94
C VAL A 87 28.91 -4.53 -18.78
N ARG A 88 28.46 -3.73 -17.83
CA ARG A 88 27.59 -4.14 -16.74
C ARG A 88 26.33 -3.29 -16.75
N ILE A 89 25.18 -3.93 -16.84
CA ILE A 89 23.86 -3.30 -16.66
C ILE A 89 23.38 -3.61 -15.26
N GLU A 90 22.98 -2.61 -14.51
CA GLU A 90 22.36 -2.74 -13.19
C GLU A 90 20.91 -2.26 -13.27
N MET A 91 19.96 -3.16 -13.03
CA MET A 91 18.55 -2.78 -12.95
C MET A 91 18.29 -2.07 -11.62
N GLU A 92 17.57 -0.97 -11.70
CA GLU A 92 17.15 -0.19 -10.53
C GLU A 92 15.63 -0.30 -10.35
N ASP A 93 15.20 -0.40 -9.12
CA ASP A 93 13.81 -0.26 -8.73
C ASP A 93 13.35 1.18 -9.03
N ALA A 94 12.27 1.31 -9.76
CA ALA A 94 11.74 2.61 -10.21
C ALA A 94 10.21 2.67 -10.16
N ILE A 95 9.56 1.62 -9.67
CA ILE A 95 8.11 1.50 -9.59
C ILE A 95 7.74 1.38 -8.10
N ALA A 96 7.03 2.37 -7.58
CA ALA A 96 6.52 2.31 -6.22
C ALA A 96 5.37 1.29 -6.10
N PRO A 97 5.21 0.62 -4.94
CA PRO A 97 4.18 -0.38 -4.75
C PRO A 97 2.78 0.21 -4.96
N LEU A 98 1.91 -0.53 -5.63
CA LEU A 98 0.51 -0.17 -5.81
C LEU A 98 -0.31 -0.72 -4.65
N ILE A 99 -0.84 0.16 -3.80
CA ILE A 99 -1.77 -0.24 -2.73
C ILE A 99 -3.09 -0.68 -3.36
N THR A 100 -3.53 -1.88 -3.00
CA THR A 100 -4.80 -2.49 -3.43
C THR A 100 -5.67 -2.73 -2.19
N GLY A 101 -7.00 -2.59 -2.33
CA GLY A 101 -7.93 -2.97 -1.27
C GLY A 101 -8.24 -4.46 -1.37
N VAL A 102 -8.23 -5.15 -0.24
CA VAL A 102 -8.89 -6.44 -0.14
C VAL A 102 -10.36 -6.17 0.08
N MET A 103 -11.21 -6.66 -0.81
CA MET A 103 -12.65 -6.60 -0.65
C MET A 103 -13.04 -7.53 0.49
N THR A 104 -13.45 -7.02 1.63
CA THR A 104 -14.30 -7.79 2.55
C THR A 104 -15.64 -8.03 1.84
N ASP A 105 -16.24 -9.21 2.00
CA ASP A 105 -17.43 -9.72 1.29
C ASP A 105 -18.72 -8.88 1.39
N GLU A 106 -18.68 -7.68 1.90
CA GLU A 106 -19.80 -6.77 1.85
C GLU A 106 -19.67 -5.80 0.69
N LEU A 107 -20.57 -5.97 -0.25
CA LEU A 107 -20.84 -5.17 -1.45
C LEU A 107 -21.14 -3.69 -1.14
N ASP A 108 -20.22 -2.97 -0.55
CA ASP A 108 -20.27 -1.52 -0.54
C ASP A 108 -19.27 -0.98 -1.58
N VAL A 109 -19.55 -1.30 -2.83
CA VAL A 109 -18.88 -0.71 -3.98
C VAL A 109 -19.37 0.73 -4.14
N GLY A 110 -18.84 1.64 -3.36
CA GLY A 110 -19.16 3.06 -3.43
C GLY A 110 -18.72 3.77 -4.70
N GLY A 111 -18.34 3.05 -5.75
CA GLY A 111 -17.96 3.65 -7.03
C GLY A 111 -17.90 2.65 -8.17
N ALA A 112 -18.28 3.08 -9.36
CA ALA A 112 -18.04 2.32 -10.57
C ALA A 112 -16.52 2.13 -10.78
N PRO A 113 -16.05 0.97 -11.28
CA PRO A 113 -14.64 0.74 -11.55
C PRO A 113 -14.10 1.82 -12.50
N VAL A 114 -12.96 2.39 -12.14
CA VAL A 114 -12.27 3.38 -12.98
C VAL A 114 -11.31 2.63 -13.91
N VAL A 115 -11.38 2.92 -15.19
CA VAL A 115 -10.42 2.38 -16.17
C VAL A 115 -9.27 3.36 -16.29
N VAL A 116 -8.07 2.96 -15.83
CA VAL A 116 -6.83 3.71 -16.00
C VAL A 116 -5.94 2.89 -16.92
N ASP A 117 -5.49 3.48 -18.03
CA ASP A 117 -4.64 2.84 -19.05
C ASP A 117 -5.15 1.49 -19.57
N GLY A 118 -6.48 1.36 -19.69
CA GLY A 118 -7.12 0.13 -20.18
C GLY A 118 -7.26 -0.99 -19.15
N VAL A 119 -6.84 -0.77 -17.91
CA VAL A 119 -7.00 -1.71 -16.78
C VAL A 119 -8.16 -1.25 -15.91
N THR A 120 -9.12 -2.14 -15.68
CA THR A 120 -10.21 -1.88 -14.74
C THR A 120 -9.64 -1.91 -13.32
N GLN A 121 -9.51 -0.74 -12.72
CA GLN A 121 -9.14 -0.61 -11.31
C GLN A 121 -10.42 -0.50 -10.48
N GLN A 122 -10.53 -1.30 -9.44
CA GLN A 122 -11.58 -1.11 -8.44
C GLN A 122 -11.23 0.11 -7.60
N VAL A 123 -12.21 1.00 -7.41
CA VAL A 123 -12.03 2.14 -6.51
C VAL A 123 -11.90 1.59 -5.09
N LEU A 124 -10.74 1.83 -4.47
CA LEU A 124 -10.51 1.44 -3.09
C LEU A 124 -11.50 2.14 -2.18
N LYS A 125 -12.17 1.37 -1.31
CA LYS A 125 -12.97 1.94 -0.22
C LYS A 125 -12.04 2.76 0.68
N THR A 126 -12.41 4.00 0.96
CA THR A 126 -11.64 4.92 1.79
C THR A 126 -12.37 5.36 3.05
N GLU A 127 -13.65 4.98 3.19
CA GLU A 127 -14.48 5.33 4.33
C GLU A 127 -14.98 4.06 5.00
N PHE A 128 -14.75 3.91 6.29
CA PHE A 128 -15.10 2.75 7.09
C PHE A 128 -15.89 3.21 8.31
N THR A 129 -16.91 2.46 8.69
CA THR A 129 -17.73 2.72 9.88
C THR A 129 -17.66 1.50 10.77
N VAL A 130 -17.41 1.71 12.06
CA VAL A 130 -17.37 0.67 13.07
C VAL A 130 -18.12 1.11 14.32
N ALA A 131 -18.66 0.15 15.09
CA ALA A 131 -19.25 0.42 16.39
C ALA A 131 -18.15 0.76 17.43
N GLU A 132 -18.48 1.52 18.44
CA GLU A 132 -17.62 1.70 19.61
C GLU A 132 -17.25 0.34 20.23
N GLY A 133 -16.04 0.22 20.76
CA GLY A 133 -15.52 -1.04 21.31
C GLY A 133 -15.15 -2.09 20.27
N PHE A 134 -15.31 -1.82 18.96
CA PHE A 134 -14.94 -2.77 17.91
C PHE A 134 -13.44 -3.11 17.98
N GLY A 135 -13.13 -4.41 18.08
CA GLY A 135 -11.75 -4.92 18.21
C GLY A 135 -11.23 -5.70 17.00
N GLY A 136 -11.99 -5.72 15.91
CA GLY A 136 -11.63 -6.45 14.67
C GLY A 136 -10.73 -5.69 13.72
N VAL A 137 -10.56 -6.24 12.51
CA VAL A 137 -9.93 -5.55 11.38
C VAL A 137 -10.90 -4.53 10.83
N VAL A 138 -10.50 -3.27 10.80
CA VAL A 138 -11.29 -2.16 10.23
C VAL A 138 -11.23 -2.19 8.71
N ALA A 139 -10.02 -2.39 8.19
CA ALA A 139 -9.73 -2.45 6.75
C ALA A 139 -8.53 -3.36 6.52
N ASP A 140 -8.52 -4.02 5.36
CA ASP A 140 -7.45 -4.92 4.95
C ASP A 140 -6.95 -4.50 3.57
N PHE A 141 -5.64 -4.21 3.48
CA PHE A 141 -5.00 -3.70 2.27
C PHE A 141 -3.97 -4.70 1.76
N GLY A 142 -3.91 -4.87 0.45
CA GLY A 142 -2.80 -5.49 -0.22
C GLY A 142 -1.89 -4.45 -0.86
N ALA A 143 -0.76 -4.89 -1.35
CA ALA A 143 0.05 -4.14 -2.28
C ALA A 143 0.64 -5.07 -3.34
N THR A 144 0.83 -4.53 -4.55
CA THR A 144 1.49 -5.25 -5.65
C THR A 144 2.73 -4.49 -6.05
N ASP A 145 3.83 -5.23 -6.13
CA ASP A 145 5.14 -4.76 -6.56
C ASP A 145 5.97 -5.95 -7.04
N THR A 146 7.10 -5.70 -7.73
CA THR A 146 8.08 -6.73 -8.11
C THR A 146 8.95 -7.17 -6.93
N SER A 147 9.00 -6.35 -5.87
CA SER A 147 9.72 -6.60 -4.64
C SER A 147 8.78 -6.82 -3.45
N SER A 148 9.31 -7.23 -2.31
CA SER A 148 8.54 -7.37 -1.08
C SER A 148 8.10 -6.00 -0.54
N VAL A 149 6.84 -5.90 -0.11
CA VAL A 149 6.26 -4.67 0.41
C VAL A 149 6.06 -4.77 1.92
N VAL A 150 6.30 -3.67 2.63
CA VAL A 150 6.05 -3.52 4.06
C VAL A 150 5.07 -2.38 4.29
N PHE A 151 4.04 -2.64 5.10
CA PHE A 151 3.06 -1.64 5.50
C PHE A 151 3.46 -0.91 6.78
N SER A 152 3.13 0.37 6.85
CA SER A 152 3.27 1.21 8.04
C SER A 152 2.19 2.30 8.07
N LEU A 153 2.02 2.96 9.22
CA LEU A 153 1.16 4.13 9.35
C LEU A 153 2.04 5.38 9.48
N THR A 154 1.66 6.45 8.80
CA THR A 154 2.39 7.73 8.88
C THR A 154 1.75 8.72 9.85
N ASN A 155 0.51 8.46 10.28
CA ASN A 155 -0.20 9.24 11.29
C ASN A 155 -1.07 8.34 12.17
N ASN A 156 -1.57 8.86 13.29
CA ASN A 156 -2.46 8.17 14.23
C ASN A 156 -1.99 6.76 14.66
N SER A 157 -0.67 6.54 14.70
CA SER A 157 -0.06 5.27 15.11
C SER A 157 -0.19 4.97 16.62
N ASP A 158 -0.66 5.91 17.42
CA ASP A 158 -1.07 5.76 18.80
C ASP A 158 -2.49 5.21 18.94
N VAL A 159 -3.34 5.44 17.93
CA VAL A 159 -4.75 5.02 17.89
C VAL A 159 -4.91 3.73 17.09
N PHE A 160 -4.13 3.58 16.00
CA PHE A 160 -4.22 2.45 15.08
C PHE A 160 -2.92 1.67 14.98
N THR A 161 -3.05 0.42 14.60
CA THR A 161 -1.94 -0.45 14.18
C THR A 161 -2.23 -1.01 12.80
N ILE A 162 -1.17 -1.31 12.04
CA ILE A 162 -1.25 -2.07 10.80
C ILE A 162 -0.32 -3.26 10.91
N ASP A 163 -0.77 -4.43 10.48
CA ASP A 163 0.07 -5.63 10.43
C ASP A 163 0.80 -5.75 9.08
N GLN A 164 1.66 -6.77 8.95
CA GLN A 164 2.46 -6.96 7.74
C GLN A 164 1.62 -7.34 6.52
N ASP A 165 0.42 -7.89 6.75
CA ASP A 165 -0.49 -8.30 5.69
C ASP A 165 -1.43 -7.15 5.27
N GLY A 166 -1.33 -5.98 5.92
CA GLY A 166 -2.10 -4.77 5.60
C GLY A 166 -3.37 -4.59 6.42
N GLY A 167 -3.60 -5.41 7.44
CA GLY A 167 -4.77 -5.33 8.33
C GLY A 167 -4.69 -4.15 9.30
N VAL A 168 -5.57 -3.17 9.15
CA VAL A 168 -5.67 -1.99 10.03
C VAL A 168 -6.63 -2.26 11.18
N ARG A 169 -6.22 -1.94 12.41
CA ARG A 169 -7.00 -2.14 13.65
C ARG A 169 -6.83 -0.94 14.58
N PHE A 170 -7.81 -0.72 15.46
CA PHE A 170 -7.57 0.14 16.63
C PHE A 170 -6.61 -0.56 17.59
N ALA A 171 -5.64 0.16 18.14
CA ALA A 171 -4.61 -0.39 19.03
C ALA A 171 -5.18 -0.96 20.35
N GLY A 172 -6.32 -0.43 20.81
CA GLY A 172 -7.00 -0.85 22.05
C GLY A 172 -8.49 -1.17 21.87
N GLY A 173 -8.95 -1.38 20.62
CA GLY A 173 -10.36 -1.38 20.26
C GLY A 173 -10.85 0.03 19.92
N ALA A 174 -11.96 0.14 19.17
CA ALA A 174 -12.55 1.42 18.84
C ALA A 174 -12.90 2.20 20.11
N PRO A 175 -12.58 3.50 20.20
CA PRO A 175 -12.93 4.31 21.36
C PRO A 175 -14.46 4.40 21.54
N ALA A 176 -14.89 4.80 22.74
CA ALA A 176 -16.29 5.11 22.98
C ALA A 176 -16.73 6.26 22.07
N PHE A 177 -17.97 6.17 21.58
CA PHE A 177 -18.58 7.25 20.82
C PHE A 177 -18.75 8.50 21.71
N ASP A 178 -18.35 9.66 21.18
CA ASP A 178 -18.49 10.95 21.85
C ASP A 178 -19.53 11.79 21.09
N ALA A 179 -20.71 11.97 21.68
CA ALA A 179 -21.81 12.69 21.06
C ALA A 179 -21.50 14.18 20.82
N ASP A 180 -20.56 14.75 21.58
CA ASP A 180 -20.15 16.15 21.49
C ASP A 180 -18.77 16.32 20.86
N GLY A 181 -18.09 15.21 20.52
CA GLY A 181 -16.71 15.18 20.07
C GLY A 181 -16.52 14.71 18.63
N THR A 182 -15.28 14.39 18.33
CA THR A 182 -14.87 13.89 17.01
C THR A 182 -14.79 12.37 17.04
N ASN A 183 -15.58 11.72 16.17
CA ASN A 183 -15.61 10.26 16.03
C ASN A 183 -15.00 9.78 14.71
N ASP A 184 -14.45 10.70 13.92
CA ASP A 184 -13.80 10.43 12.64
C ASP A 184 -12.28 10.50 12.79
N TYR A 185 -11.61 9.47 12.31
CA TYR A 185 -10.15 9.32 12.35
C TYR A 185 -9.62 9.15 10.94
N THR A 186 -8.75 10.05 10.51
CA THR A 186 -8.01 9.90 9.23
C THR A 186 -6.72 9.14 9.48
N VAL A 187 -6.52 8.04 8.77
CA VAL A 187 -5.32 7.19 8.86
C VAL A 187 -4.65 7.17 7.51
N THR A 188 -3.35 7.45 7.46
CA THR A 188 -2.53 7.35 6.25
C THR A 188 -1.72 6.07 6.29
N ILE A 189 -2.04 5.15 5.40
CA ILE A 189 -1.35 3.90 5.16
C ILE A 189 -0.19 4.18 4.21
N ASN A 190 0.97 3.65 4.51
CA ASN A 190 2.15 3.71 3.66
C ASN A 190 2.62 2.29 3.34
N ALA A 191 2.78 2.00 2.05
CA ALA A 191 3.38 0.79 1.55
C ALA A 191 4.77 1.13 0.99
N THR A 192 5.81 0.45 1.48
CA THR A 192 7.20 0.66 1.06
C THR A 192 7.77 -0.64 0.56
N ASP A 193 8.40 -0.61 -0.62
CA ASP A 193 9.07 -1.76 -1.22
C ASP A 193 10.51 -1.96 -0.69
N ALA A 194 11.19 -3.00 -1.16
CA ALA A 194 12.57 -3.29 -0.78
C ALA A 194 13.58 -2.30 -1.38
N GLY A 195 13.22 -1.60 -2.46
CA GLY A 195 14.01 -0.52 -3.07
C GLY A 195 13.93 0.79 -2.28
N GLY A 196 12.94 0.91 -1.38
CA GLY A 196 12.69 2.11 -0.58
C GLY A 196 11.72 3.09 -1.24
N LEU A 197 11.10 2.72 -2.37
CA LEU A 197 10.01 3.48 -2.96
C LEU A 197 8.74 3.24 -2.15
N ASN A 198 7.84 4.21 -2.15
CA ASN A 198 6.63 4.09 -1.35
C ASN A 198 5.43 4.73 -2.03
N SER A 199 4.24 4.24 -1.66
CA SER A 199 2.97 4.88 -1.96
C SER A 199 2.13 4.99 -0.70
N THR A 200 1.21 5.95 -0.69
CA THR A 200 0.36 6.23 0.47
C THR A 200 -1.12 6.21 0.10
N LYS A 201 -1.95 5.87 1.09
CA LYS A 201 -3.40 5.91 0.98
C LYS A 201 -4.03 6.42 2.28
N ASP A 202 -4.89 7.45 2.15
CA ASP A 202 -5.69 7.93 3.27
C ASP A 202 -7.01 7.18 3.34
N ILE A 203 -7.41 6.84 4.56
CA ILE A 203 -8.74 6.32 4.89
C ILE A 203 -9.34 7.13 6.04
N THR A 204 -10.65 7.17 6.10
CA THR A 204 -11.41 7.71 7.23
C THR A 204 -12.13 6.57 7.93
N VAL A 205 -12.00 6.49 9.24
CA VAL A 205 -12.70 5.54 10.09
C VAL A 205 -13.63 6.32 11.01
N SER A 206 -14.93 6.08 10.89
CA SER A 206 -15.96 6.69 11.73
C SER A 206 -16.42 5.69 12.80
N VAL A 207 -16.41 6.11 14.06
CA VAL A 207 -16.96 5.32 15.18
C VAL A 207 -18.40 5.74 15.40
N THR A 208 -19.30 4.76 15.50
CA THR A 208 -20.74 4.98 15.76
C THR A 208 -21.13 4.50 17.14
N ASP A 209 -22.14 5.14 17.70
CA ASP A 209 -22.81 4.67 18.92
C ASP A 209 -23.58 3.35 18.63
N ASP A 210 -23.27 2.29 19.35
CA ASP A 210 -23.93 1.00 19.26
C ASP A 210 -24.30 0.47 20.66
N VAL A 211 -24.21 1.32 21.66
CA VAL A 211 -24.55 0.95 23.04
C VAL A 211 -25.94 1.44 23.41
N ASP A 212 -26.85 0.50 23.65
CA ASP A 212 -28.17 0.82 24.17
C ASP A 212 -28.07 1.54 25.54
N PRO A 213 -28.84 2.62 25.76
CA PRO A 213 -28.80 3.34 27.01
C PRO A 213 -29.24 2.41 28.16
N LEU A 214 -28.32 2.24 29.13
CA LEU A 214 -28.64 1.48 30.34
C LEU A 214 -29.60 2.29 31.22
N ILE A 215 -30.80 1.75 31.43
CA ILE A 215 -31.71 2.26 32.46
C ILE A 215 -31.06 2.01 33.82
N GLN A 216 -30.55 3.07 34.44
CA GLN A 216 -30.03 2.95 35.81
C GLN A 216 -31.15 2.65 36.78
N ALA A 217 -30.87 1.76 37.76
CA ALA A 217 -31.81 1.50 38.83
C ALA A 217 -32.17 2.82 39.53
N PRO A 218 -33.46 3.10 39.73
CA PRO A 218 -33.90 4.33 40.35
C PRO A 218 -33.27 4.50 41.73
N VAL A 219 -32.74 5.70 41.98
CA VAL A 219 -32.25 6.06 43.31
C VAL A 219 -33.44 6.14 44.27
N LEU A 220 -33.33 5.51 45.42
CA LEU A 220 -34.34 5.58 46.48
C LEU A 220 -34.48 7.03 46.94
N VAL A 221 -35.57 7.68 46.58
CA VAL A 221 -35.89 9.01 47.12
C VAL A 221 -36.68 8.77 48.41
N THR A 222 -36.04 9.00 49.55
CA THR A 222 -36.74 9.03 50.81
C THR A 222 -37.47 10.37 50.94
N GLU A 223 -38.79 10.36 50.91
CA GLU A 223 -39.55 11.54 51.25
C GLU A 223 -39.42 11.84 52.76
N VAL A 224 -39.18 13.13 53.05
CA VAL A 224 -38.83 13.61 54.39
C VAL A 224 -40.07 13.87 55.29
N ASP A 225 -41.28 13.73 54.78
CA ASP A 225 -42.51 14.13 55.47
C ASP A 225 -43.37 12.98 56.05
N GLY A 226 -42.88 11.76 56.01
CA GLY A 226 -43.49 10.66 56.77
C GLY A 226 -44.78 10.03 56.20
N SER A 227 -45.18 10.35 54.97
CA SER A 227 -46.47 9.82 54.45
C SER A 227 -46.30 8.78 53.31
N GLY A 228 -45.27 7.99 53.35
CA GLY A 228 -45.14 6.82 52.49
C GLY A 228 -43.83 6.64 51.79
N ALA A 229 -43.06 5.67 52.19
CA ALA A 229 -41.85 5.28 51.49
C ALA A 229 -42.22 4.56 50.16
N THR A 230 -41.73 5.05 49.06
CA THR A 230 -41.78 4.33 47.79
C THR A 230 -40.71 3.23 47.83
N THR A 231 -41.13 1.98 47.96
CA THR A 231 -40.21 0.84 47.93
C THR A 231 -40.15 0.29 46.53
N PHE A 232 -38.91 0.12 46.04
CA PHE A 232 -38.64 -0.54 44.75
C PHE A 232 -38.34 -2.02 45.01
N GLU A 233 -39.12 -2.91 44.42
CA GLU A 233 -38.80 -4.33 44.31
C GLU A 233 -38.50 -4.62 42.82
N GLY A 234 -37.25 -4.66 42.46
CA GLY A 234 -36.86 -4.86 41.08
C GLY A 234 -37.30 -3.71 40.15
N ALA A 235 -37.78 -3.99 38.96
CA ALA A 235 -38.24 -2.99 38.00
C ALA A 235 -39.71 -2.56 38.18
N VAL A 236 -40.34 -2.85 39.32
CA VAL A 236 -41.77 -2.55 39.58
C VAL A 236 -41.87 -1.34 40.48
N PHE A 237 -42.46 -0.27 39.98
CA PHE A 237 -42.82 0.92 40.75
C PHE A 237 -44.21 0.69 41.39
N LYS A 238 -44.30 0.67 42.70
CA LYS A 238 -45.56 0.67 43.42
C LYS A 238 -45.91 2.11 43.84
N VAL A 239 -46.95 2.66 43.25
CA VAL A 239 -47.44 4.00 43.57
C VAL A 239 -48.63 3.87 44.50
N PRO A 240 -48.69 4.56 45.65
CA PRO A 240 -49.88 4.54 46.56
C PRO A 240 -51.11 5.12 45.84
N GLU A 241 -52.31 4.65 46.18
CA GLU A 241 -53.56 5.10 45.55
C GLU A 241 -53.84 6.60 45.65
N ASN A 242 -53.22 7.27 46.59
CA ASN A 242 -53.37 8.70 46.82
C ASN A 242 -52.26 9.57 46.17
N HIS A 243 -51.45 8.99 45.29
CA HIS A 243 -50.40 9.73 44.59
C HIS A 243 -51.04 10.64 43.54
N THR A 244 -50.97 11.96 43.74
CA THR A 244 -51.38 12.95 42.76
C THR A 244 -50.26 13.15 41.75
N LEU A 245 -50.56 12.97 40.47
CA LEU A 245 -49.65 13.36 39.37
C LEU A 245 -49.32 14.85 39.53
N ALA A 246 -48.08 15.15 39.91
CA ALA A 246 -47.56 16.51 39.79
C ALA A 246 -47.50 16.81 38.29
N THR A 247 -48.30 17.73 37.83
CA THR A 247 -48.19 18.26 36.49
C THR A 247 -46.85 18.98 36.36
N ALA A 248 -46.02 18.48 35.44
CA ALA A 248 -44.76 19.12 35.05
C ALA A 248 -45.04 20.49 34.40
#